data_3535b5d21195013bce6c993fc60b26cd
#
_entry.id   3535b5d21195013bce6c993fc60b26cd
#
_cell.length_a   1.000
_cell.length_b   1.000
_cell.length_c   1.000
_cell.angle_alpha   90.00
_cell.angle_beta   90.00
_cell.angle_gamma   90.00
#
_symmetry.space_group_name_H-M   'P 1'
#
loop_
_entity.id
_entity.type
_entity.pdbx_description
1 polymer ?
#
loop_
_entity_poly.entity_id
_entity_poly.type
_entity_poly.pdbx_seq_one_letter_code
_entity_poly.pdbx_strand_id
1 'polypeptide(L)'
;RLGFSSALTGSGMAFDFRWFVRNIIHTHSTGEDKELEELLLRQGIHIEYIDTLETLDEKVRQPDALRNQRRRWIATQLFLALKMGRNLPTALLNGNGDYLLKTLQAFIAPRSILLALIGFFSCVLCIFSPASSIKWWILLILLNSALYLAIPSNMRYKYMSRILRQTPYFVIIMLLNLFHLKGMAQKFNHTQHG
;
A
#
# COMPACT_ATOMS: atom_id res chain seq x y z
N ARG A 1 -10.12 18.03 4.71
CA ARG A 1 -9.92 17.07 3.60
C ARG A 1 -9.39 17.87 2.40
N LEU A 2 -8.42 17.29 1.66
CA LEU A 2 -7.78 17.96 0.52
C LEU A 2 -8.59 17.84 -0.79
N GLY A 3 -9.81 17.26 -0.77
CA GLY A 3 -10.66 17.10 -1.95
C GLY A 3 -10.21 16.03 -2.96
N PHE A 4 -9.24 15.18 -2.59
CA PHE A 4 -8.81 14.06 -3.43
C PHE A 4 -9.61 12.79 -3.17
N SER A 5 -9.69 11.93 -4.18
CA SER A 5 -10.37 10.63 -4.11
C SER A 5 -9.77 9.73 -3.03
N SER A 6 -10.65 9.01 -2.34
CA SER A 6 -10.29 7.98 -1.38
C SER A 6 -9.69 6.75 -2.07
N ALA A 7 -9.10 5.85 -1.28
CA ALA A 7 -8.63 4.56 -1.78
C ALA A 7 -9.70 3.48 -1.61
N LEU A 8 -9.81 2.57 -2.57
CA LEU A 8 -10.58 1.35 -2.41
C LEU A 8 -9.77 0.33 -1.59
N THR A 9 -10.44 -0.37 -0.68
CA THR A 9 -9.78 -1.25 0.31
C THR A 9 -10.18 -2.73 0.21
N GLY A 10 -10.97 -3.09 -0.80
CA GLY A 10 -11.44 -4.47 -1.02
C GLY A 10 -12.69 -4.83 -0.22
N SER A 11 -13.00 -4.14 0.87
CA SER A 11 -14.22 -4.32 1.66
C SER A 11 -14.95 -3.00 1.87
N GLY A 12 -16.28 -3.03 2.05
CA GLY A 12 -17.10 -1.84 2.28
C GLY A 12 -17.13 -0.89 1.09
N MET A 13 -17.14 -1.41 -0.14
CA MET A 13 -17.20 -0.63 -1.37
C MET A 13 -18.60 -0.67 -1.96
N ALA A 14 -19.06 0.46 -2.49
CA ALA A 14 -20.30 0.55 -3.26
C ALA A 14 -20.04 1.25 -4.60
N PHE A 15 -20.66 0.76 -5.66
CA PHE A 15 -20.49 1.27 -7.02
C PHE A 15 -21.85 1.47 -7.67
N ASP A 16 -21.93 2.37 -8.65
CA ASP A 16 -23.02 2.34 -9.61
C ASP A 16 -23.05 0.99 -10.32
N PHE A 17 -24.20 0.32 -10.30
CA PHE A 17 -24.31 -1.05 -10.82
C PHE A 17 -23.98 -1.13 -12.31
N ARG A 18 -24.43 -0.15 -13.11
CA ARG A 18 -24.21 -0.15 -14.56
C ARG A 18 -22.74 0.08 -14.88
N TRP A 19 -22.09 0.97 -14.14
CA TRP A 19 -20.66 1.21 -14.27
C TRP A 19 -19.87 -0.04 -13.88
N PHE A 20 -20.20 -0.65 -12.74
CA PHE A 20 -19.50 -1.86 -12.23
C PHE A 20 -19.55 -3.00 -13.24
N VAL A 21 -20.74 -3.37 -13.76
CA VAL A 21 -20.90 -4.48 -14.70
C VAL A 21 -20.09 -4.27 -15.99
N ARG A 22 -19.99 -3.02 -16.46
CA ARG A 22 -19.22 -2.71 -17.67
C ARG A 22 -17.71 -2.76 -17.46
N ASN A 23 -17.23 -2.49 -16.25
CA ASN A 23 -15.80 -2.31 -15.98
C ASN A 23 -15.14 -3.51 -15.29
N ILE A 24 -15.88 -4.32 -14.52
CA ILE A 24 -15.33 -5.47 -13.79
C ILE A 24 -14.68 -6.51 -14.73
N ILE A 25 -15.17 -6.63 -15.96
CA ILE A 25 -14.61 -7.53 -16.97
C ILE A 25 -13.20 -7.14 -17.42
N HIS A 26 -12.77 -5.91 -17.14
CA HIS A 26 -11.44 -5.39 -17.48
C HIS A 26 -10.43 -5.55 -16.33
N THR A 27 -10.83 -6.14 -15.23
CA THR A 27 -9.93 -6.46 -14.12
C THR A 27 -9.34 -7.86 -14.32
N HIS A 28 -8.02 -8.00 -14.18
CA HIS A 28 -7.29 -9.23 -14.49
C HIS A 28 -6.37 -9.68 -13.37
N SER A 29 -6.16 -8.85 -12.35
CA SER A 29 -5.28 -9.16 -11.23
C SER A 29 -6.07 -9.62 -10.00
N THR A 30 -5.34 -10.17 -9.04
CA THR A 30 -5.88 -10.55 -7.73
C THR A 30 -6.14 -9.35 -6.80
N GLY A 31 -6.02 -8.14 -7.30
CA GLY A 31 -6.33 -6.88 -6.62
C GLY A 31 -7.33 -6.09 -7.44
N GLU A 32 -8.49 -6.69 -7.66
CA GLU A 32 -9.61 -6.11 -8.43
C GLU A 32 -10.05 -4.76 -7.89
N ASP A 33 -9.99 -4.56 -6.58
CA ASP A 33 -10.27 -3.29 -5.91
C ASP A 33 -9.35 -2.17 -6.43
N LYS A 34 -8.08 -2.46 -6.55
CA LYS A 34 -7.08 -1.51 -7.04
C LYS A 34 -7.16 -1.26 -8.54
N GLU A 35 -7.55 -2.27 -9.31
CA GLU A 35 -7.80 -2.07 -10.75
C GLU A 35 -9.07 -1.25 -10.99
N LEU A 36 -10.13 -1.48 -10.20
CA LEU A 36 -11.34 -0.66 -10.24
C LEU A 36 -11.04 0.79 -9.80
N GLU A 37 -10.19 0.99 -8.78
CA GLU A 37 -9.71 2.33 -8.39
C GLU A 37 -9.03 3.03 -9.57
N GLU A 38 -8.13 2.35 -10.26
CA GLU A 38 -7.44 2.88 -11.45
C GLU A 38 -8.44 3.26 -12.57
N LEU A 39 -9.42 2.40 -12.84
CA LEU A 39 -10.43 2.64 -13.87
C LEU A 39 -11.32 3.84 -13.56
N LEU A 40 -11.78 3.98 -12.30
CA LEU A 40 -12.56 5.14 -11.84
C LEU A 40 -11.77 6.44 -12.03
N LEU A 41 -10.55 6.48 -11.49
CA LEU A 41 -9.72 7.67 -11.55
C LEU A 41 -9.32 8.06 -12.97
N ARG A 42 -9.06 7.07 -13.84
CA ARG A 42 -8.77 7.29 -15.26
C ARG A 42 -9.97 7.92 -16.00
N GLN A 43 -11.19 7.56 -15.60
CA GLN A 43 -12.42 8.15 -16.14
C GLN A 43 -12.80 9.48 -15.45
N GLY A 44 -12.00 9.98 -14.52
CA GLY A 44 -12.29 11.22 -13.78
C GLY A 44 -13.43 11.07 -12.77
N ILE A 45 -13.75 9.84 -12.35
CA ILE A 45 -14.80 9.57 -11.38
C ILE A 45 -14.19 9.66 -9.97
N HIS A 46 -14.76 10.54 -9.14
CA HIS A 46 -14.33 10.73 -7.76
C HIS A 46 -14.78 9.56 -6.86
N ILE A 47 -13.89 9.15 -5.94
CA ILE A 47 -14.17 8.12 -4.96
C ILE A 47 -14.40 8.79 -3.60
N GLU A 48 -15.64 8.79 -3.14
CA GLU A 48 -16.06 9.37 -1.86
C GLU A 48 -15.74 8.41 -0.71
N TYR A 49 -15.32 8.96 0.44
CA TYR A 49 -15.20 8.21 1.69
C TYR A 49 -16.32 8.58 2.65
N ILE A 50 -17.11 7.60 3.04
CA ILE A 50 -18.22 7.77 3.97
C ILE A 50 -17.75 7.38 5.38
N ASP A 51 -17.44 8.36 6.22
CA ASP A 51 -16.90 8.16 7.57
C ASP A 51 -17.92 7.73 8.62
N THR A 52 -19.20 7.82 8.28
CA THR A 52 -20.31 7.40 9.16
C THR A 52 -20.65 5.91 9.06
N LEU A 53 -20.10 5.21 8.04
CA LEU A 53 -20.34 3.79 7.82
C LEU A 53 -19.11 2.97 8.22
N GLU A 54 -19.32 2.04 9.14
CA GLU A 54 -18.28 1.09 9.56
C GLU A 54 -18.52 -0.27 8.91
N THR A 55 -17.48 -0.81 8.30
CA THR A 55 -17.49 -2.18 7.77
C THR A 55 -16.57 -3.05 8.61
N LEU A 56 -17.13 -4.12 9.18
CA LEU A 56 -16.36 -5.11 9.93
C LEU A 56 -15.84 -6.17 8.97
N ASP A 57 -14.52 -6.39 8.98
CA ASP A 57 -13.84 -7.34 8.13
C ASP A 57 -12.94 -8.26 8.97
N GLU A 58 -13.00 -9.57 8.70
CA GLU A 58 -12.20 -10.55 9.41
C GLU A 58 -10.76 -10.53 8.87
N LYS A 59 -9.79 -10.39 9.79
CA LYS A 59 -8.37 -10.37 9.44
C LYS A 59 -7.77 -11.76 9.48
N VAL A 60 -6.92 -12.05 8.49
CA VAL A 60 -6.16 -13.30 8.42
C VAL A 60 -5.29 -13.46 9.66
N ARG A 61 -5.47 -14.58 10.39
CA ARG A 61 -4.77 -14.90 11.64
C ARG A 61 -3.56 -15.80 11.43
N GLN A 62 -3.58 -16.63 10.40
CA GLN A 62 -2.52 -17.60 10.13
C GLN A 62 -1.29 -16.91 9.52
N PRO A 63 -0.05 -17.16 10.05
CA PRO A 63 1.17 -16.51 9.58
C PRO A 63 1.46 -16.73 8.09
N ASP A 64 1.26 -17.95 7.58
CA ASP A 64 1.53 -18.29 6.18
C ASP A 64 0.52 -17.63 5.24
N ALA A 65 -0.76 -17.61 5.61
CA ALA A 65 -1.79 -16.90 4.86
C ALA A 65 -1.52 -15.39 4.82
N LEU A 66 -1.08 -14.80 5.94
CA LEU A 66 -0.68 -13.40 6.01
C LEU A 66 0.53 -13.12 5.11
N ARG A 67 1.53 -14.01 5.09
CA ARG A 67 2.70 -13.89 4.22
C ARG A 67 2.32 -13.90 2.75
N ASN A 68 1.45 -14.82 2.34
CA ASN A 68 0.96 -14.93 0.96
C ASN A 68 0.11 -13.71 0.57
N GLN A 69 -0.76 -13.23 1.46
CA GLN A 69 -1.53 -12.01 1.26
C GLN A 69 -0.62 -10.78 1.03
N ARG A 70 0.44 -10.64 1.84
CA ARG A 70 1.41 -9.53 1.71
C ARG A 70 2.20 -9.59 0.41
N ARG A 71 2.62 -10.77 -0.02
CA ARG A 71 3.28 -10.96 -1.33
C ARG A 71 2.37 -10.50 -2.47
N ARG A 72 1.11 -10.94 -2.43
CA ARG A 72 0.12 -10.55 -3.42
C ARG A 72 -0.07 -9.03 -3.46
N TRP A 73 -0.20 -8.37 -2.32
CA TRP A 73 -0.34 -6.91 -2.26
C TRP A 73 0.85 -6.16 -2.86
N ILE A 74 2.08 -6.59 -2.56
CA ILE A 74 3.28 -5.97 -3.15
C ILE A 74 3.30 -6.16 -4.67
N ALA A 75 2.99 -7.37 -5.15
CA ALA A 75 2.96 -7.67 -6.58
C ALA A 75 1.88 -6.84 -7.31
N THR A 76 0.67 -6.73 -6.73
CA THR A 76 -0.42 -5.91 -7.26
C THR A 76 -0.05 -4.43 -7.28
N GLN A 77 0.55 -3.92 -6.20
CA GLN A 77 0.99 -2.52 -6.13
C GLN A 77 2.02 -2.21 -7.23
N LEU A 78 3.01 -3.08 -7.44
CA LEU A 78 4.03 -2.89 -8.49
C LEU A 78 3.40 -2.95 -9.88
N PHE A 79 2.52 -3.92 -10.12
CA PHE A 79 1.79 -4.04 -11.39
C PHE A 79 1.00 -2.76 -11.70
N LEU A 80 0.26 -2.26 -10.72
CA LEU A 80 -0.53 -1.04 -10.88
C LEU A 80 0.33 0.21 -11.03
N ALA A 81 1.42 0.33 -10.30
CA ALA A 81 2.34 1.45 -10.46
C ALA A 81 2.83 1.55 -11.90
N LEU A 82 3.23 0.41 -12.51
CA LEU A 82 3.65 0.36 -13.91
C LEU A 82 2.51 0.65 -14.89
N LYS A 83 1.30 0.11 -14.63
CA LYS A 83 0.11 0.36 -15.45
C LYS A 83 -0.29 1.84 -15.42
N MET A 84 -0.39 2.42 -14.21
CA MET A 84 -0.73 3.82 -14.03
C MET A 84 0.35 4.76 -14.57
N GLY A 85 1.62 4.40 -14.41
CA GLY A 85 2.74 5.16 -14.95
C GLY A 85 2.71 5.32 -16.47
N ARG A 86 2.24 4.28 -17.21
CA ARG A 86 2.08 4.36 -18.66
C ARG A 86 1.02 5.38 -19.09
N ASN A 87 -0.02 5.56 -18.28
CA ASN A 87 -1.11 6.51 -18.56
C ASN A 87 -0.87 7.91 -17.98
N LEU A 88 0.27 8.10 -17.29
CA LEU A 88 0.60 9.36 -16.62
C LEU A 88 0.65 10.57 -17.57
N PRO A 89 1.24 10.47 -18.78
CA PRO A 89 1.25 11.59 -19.71
C PRO A 89 -0.17 12.06 -20.10
N THR A 90 -1.08 11.13 -20.35
CA THR A 90 -2.48 11.43 -20.67
C THR A 90 -3.21 12.11 -19.50
N ALA A 91 -2.96 11.62 -18.28
CA ALA A 91 -3.53 12.21 -17.06
C ALA A 91 -3.02 13.64 -16.81
N LEU A 92 -1.74 13.90 -17.09
CA LEU A 92 -1.14 15.24 -17.02
C LEU A 92 -1.81 16.19 -18.03
N LEU A 93 -1.95 15.77 -19.27
CA LEU A 93 -2.58 16.59 -20.33
C LEU A 93 -4.05 16.93 -20.03
N ASN A 94 -4.77 15.99 -19.38
CA ASN A 94 -6.16 16.16 -19.01
C ASN A 94 -6.36 16.88 -17.65
N GLY A 95 -5.29 17.27 -16.96
CA GLY A 95 -5.38 17.90 -15.65
C GLY A 95 -5.96 17.01 -14.54
N ASN A 96 -5.89 15.68 -14.68
CA ASN A 96 -6.46 14.73 -13.73
C ASN A 96 -5.57 14.58 -12.48
N GLY A 97 -5.75 15.49 -11.52
CA GLY A 97 -4.97 15.55 -10.28
C GLY A 97 -5.11 14.32 -9.40
N ASP A 98 -6.31 13.72 -9.34
CA ASP A 98 -6.57 12.50 -8.56
C ASP A 98 -5.75 11.32 -9.10
N TYR A 99 -5.75 11.12 -10.41
CA TYR A 99 -4.96 10.08 -11.05
C TYR A 99 -3.46 10.28 -10.84
N LEU A 100 -2.98 11.54 -10.96
CA LEU A 100 -1.57 11.88 -10.72
C LEU A 100 -1.16 11.55 -9.29
N LEU A 101 -1.93 12.00 -8.30
CA LEU A 101 -1.64 11.75 -6.89
C LEU A 101 -1.60 10.24 -6.58
N LYS A 102 -2.58 9.49 -7.08
CA LYS A 102 -2.66 8.04 -6.88
C LYS A 102 -1.52 7.29 -7.56
N THR A 103 -1.13 7.74 -8.77
CA THR A 103 0.04 7.19 -9.45
C THR A 103 1.30 7.39 -8.61
N LEU A 104 1.53 8.59 -8.09
CA LEU A 104 2.66 8.86 -7.20
C LEU A 104 2.62 7.98 -5.94
N GLN A 105 1.44 7.82 -5.32
CA GLN A 105 1.27 6.94 -4.17
C GLN A 105 1.57 5.48 -4.50
N ALA A 106 1.22 4.98 -5.70
CA ALA A 106 1.49 3.61 -6.13
C ALA A 106 3.00 3.34 -6.29
N PHE A 107 3.80 4.35 -6.67
CA PHE A 107 5.27 4.24 -6.75
C PHE A 107 5.97 4.27 -5.39
N ILE A 108 5.31 4.75 -4.34
CA ILE A 108 5.90 4.75 -3.00
C ILE A 108 5.98 3.30 -2.49
N ALA A 109 7.19 2.87 -2.17
CA ALA A 109 7.42 1.54 -1.60
C ALA A 109 6.60 1.33 -0.31
N PRO A 110 6.13 0.10 -0.04
CA PRO A 110 5.49 -0.22 1.24
C PRO A 110 6.31 0.28 2.42
N ARG A 111 5.66 0.87 3.42
CA ARG A 111 6.31 1.53 4.56
C ARG A 111 7.33 0.66 5.27
N SER A 112 7.07 -0.66 5.36
CA SER A 112 8.00 -1.63 5.94
C SER A 112 9.29 -1.80 5.13
N ILE A 113 9.19 -1.78 3.79
CA ILE A 113 10.34 -1.84 2.89
C ILE A 113 11.16 -0.54 2.99
N LEU A 114 10.46 0.60 3.02
CA LEU A 114 11.10 1.90 3.17
C LEU A 114 11.88 1.99 4.48
N LEU A 115 11.28 1.56 5.60
CA LEU A 115 11.97 1.47 6.90
C LEU A 115 13.21 0.59 6.85
N ALA A 116 13.09 -0.59 6.20
CA ALA A 116 14.20 -1.52 6.06
C ALA A 116 15.36 -0.94 5.24
N LEU A 117 15.06 -0.28 4.12
CA LEU A 117 16.07 0.34 3.26
C LEU A 117 16.78 1.50 3.97
N ILE A 118 16.02 2.40 4.60
CA ILE A 118 16.60 3.53 5.34
C ILE A 118 17.44 3.01 6.49
N GLY A 119 16.96 2.02 7.27
CA GLY A 119 17.72 1.41 8.35
C GLY A 119 18.99 0.73 7.87
N PHE A 120 18.91 -0.03 6.76
CA PHE A 120 20.07 -0.65 6.14
C PHE A 120 21.13 0.38 5.73
N PHE A 121 20.74 1.43 4.99
CA PHE A 121 21.68 2.48 4.60
C PHE A 121 22.24 3.25 5.79
N SER A 122 21.43 3.48 6.84
CA SER A 122 21.90 4.11 8.09
C SER A 122 23.05 3.30 8.71
N CYS A 123 22.86 1.98 8.80
CA CYS A 123 23.90 1.09 9.40
C CYS A 123 25.15 0.96 8.52
N VAL A 124 24.96 0.72 7.22
CA VAL A 124 26.08 0.55 6.29
C VAL A 124 26.94 1.82 6.21
N LEU A 125 26.31 2.98 6.07
CA LEU A 125 27.02 4.26 6.00
C LEU A 125 27.64 4.65 7.34
N CYS A 126 27.13 4.18 8.46
CA CYS A 126 27.77 4.38 9.75
C CYS A 126 29.19 3.77 9.80
N ILE A 127 29.39 2.63 9.09
CA ILE A 127 30.70 1.95 9.02
C ILE A 127 31.64 2.65 8.03
N PHE A 128 31.13 2.98 6.82
CA PHE A 128 31.97 3.49 5.72
C PHE A 128 32.13 5.02 5.73
N SER A 129 31.13 5.76 6.16
CA SER A 129 31.11 7.23 6.16
C SER A 129 30.17 7.77 7.25
N PRO A 130 30.63 7.89 8.51
CA PRO A 130 29.80 8.32 9.64
C PRO A 130 29.09 9.66 9.40
N ALA A 131 29.79 10.63 8.80
CA ALA A 131 29.19 11.94 8.48
C ALA A 131 28.01 11.82 7.51
N SER A 132 28.11 10.94 6.52
CA SER A 132 27.01 10.70 5.55
C SER A 132 25.86 9.91 6.16
N SER A 133 26.06 9.15 7.23
CA SER A 133 25.03 8.37 7.89
C SER A 133 24.04 9.22 8.67
N ILE A 134 24.45 10.41 9.16
CA ILE A 134 23.63 11.28 10.02
C ILE A 134 22.28 11.61 9.35
N LYS A 135 22.28 11.97 8.06
CA LYS A 135 21.05 12.28 7.33
C LYS A 135 20.07 11.10 7.27
N TRP A 136 20.60 9.87 7.15
CA TRP A 136 19.79 8.66 7.11
C TRP A 136 19.18 8.32 8.48
N TRP A 137 19.93 8.54 9.56
CA TRP A 137 19.41 8.43 10.93
C TRP A 137 18.32 9.45 11.21
N ILE A 138 18.51 10.71 10.80
CA ILE A 138 17.47 11.74 10.91
C ILE A 138 16.22 11.31 10.14
N LEU A 139 16.37 10.85 8.90
CA LEU A 139 15.25 10.37 8.08
C LEU A 139 14.53 9.17 8.71
N LEU A 140 15.28 8.23 9.31
CA LEU A 140 14.73 7.08 10.02
C LEU A 140 13.90 7.54 11.24
N ILE A 141 14.41 8.49 12.02
CA ILE A 141 13.69 9.06 13.17
C ILE A 141 12.43 9.77 12.71
N LEU A 142 12.51 10.61 11.69
CA LEU A 142 11.35 11.33 11.14
C LEU A 142 10.27 10.36 10.64
N LEU A 143 10.66 9.32 9.89
CA LEU A 143 9.73 8.32 9.39
C LEU A 143 9.06 7.55 10.55
N ASN A 144 9.83 7.11 11.55
CA ASN A 144 9.26 6.43 12.72
C ASN A 144 8.32 7.34 13.51
N SER A 145 8.68 8.62 13.68
CA SER A 145 7.84 9.61 14.36
C SER A 145 6.52 9.85 13.60
N ALA A 146 6.58 9.97 12.26
CA ALA A 146 5.39 10.11 11.43
C ALA A 146 4.48 8.88 11.51
N LEU A 147 5.04 7.68 11.49
CA LEU A 147 4.29 6.43 11.66
C LEU A 147 3.66 6.33 13.05
N TYR A 148 4.38 6.75 14.09
CA TYR A 148 3.87 6.79 15.45
C TYR A 148 2.69 7.76 15.60
N LEU A 149 2.81 8.96 15.04
CA LEU A 149 1.75 9.98 15.07
C LEU A 149 0.52 9.56 14.27
N ALA A 150 0.68 8.75 13.23
CA ALA A 150 -0.42 8.20 12.44
C ALA A 150 -1.27 7.16 13.20
N ILE A 151 -0.78 6.61 14.32
CA ILE A 151 -1.56 5.68 15.15
C ILE A 151 -2.56 6.48 15.99
N PRO A 152 -3.85 6.12 15.98
CA PRO A 152 -4.85 6.76 16.84
C PRO A 152 -4.47 6.73 18.32
N SER A 153 -4.71 7.83 19.03
CA SER A 153 -4.25 8.00 20.43
C SER A 153 -4.74 6.92 21.38
N ASN A 154 -5.95 6.41 21.18
CA ASN A 154 -6.56 5.33 21.96
C ASN A 154 -5.83 3.97 21.79
N MET A 155 -5.10 3.78 20.68
CA MET A 155 -4.38 2.54 20.39
C MET A 155 -2.88 2.61 20.74
N ARG A 156 -2.29 3.82 20.82
CA ARG A 156 -0.85 3.99 21.04
C ARG A 156 -0.36 3.28 22.29
N TYR A 157 -1.04 3.49 23.40
CA TYR A 157 -0.61 2.94 24.70
C TYR A 157 -0.78 1.42 24.77
N LYS A 158 -1.92 0.91 24.27
CA LYS A 158 -2.27 -0.51 24.42
C LYS A 158 -1.40 -1.45 23.58
N TYR A 159 -0.93 -1.00 22.42
CA TYR A 159 -0.28 -1.89 21.44
C TYR A 159 1.19 -1.56 21.17
N MET A 160 1.76 -0.52 21.79
CA MET A 160 3.12 -0.05 21.49
C MET A 160 4.19 -1.13 21.67
N SER A 161 4.19 -1.82 22.81
CA SER A 161 5.18 -2.86 23.09
C SER A 161 5.10 -4.03 22.12
N ARG A 162 3.89 -4.38 21.68
CA ARG A 162 3.65 -5.42 20.68
C ARG A 162 4.11 -4.97 19.29
N ILE A 163 3.80 -3.73 18.91
CA ILE A 163 4.21 -3.14 17.63
C ILE A 163 5.75 -3.12 17.55
N LEU A 164 6.42 -2.57 18.54
CA LEU A 164 7.89 -2.49 18.57
C LEU A 164 8.56 -3.87 18.46
N ARG A 165 8.01 -4.89 19.12
CA ARG A 165 8.54 -6.25 19.11
C ARG A 165 8.30 -6.97 17.79
N GLN A 166 7.17 -6.71 17.11
CA GLN A 166 6.78 -7.39 15.88
C GLN A 166 7.30 -6.69 14.62
N THR A 167 7.58 -5.38 14.67
CA THR A 167 8.06 -4.59 13.52
C THR A 167 9.30 -5.19 12.85
N PRO A 168 10.38 -5.59 13.57
CA PRO A 168 11.56 -6.16 12.92
C PRO A 168 11.24 -7.45 12.15
N TYR A 169 10.41 -8.31 12.72
CA TYR A 169 9.96 -9.55 12.07
C TYR A 169 9.18 -9.27 10.78
N PHE A 170 8.24 -8.31 10.81
CA PHE A 170 7.50 -7.91 9.61
C PHE A 170 8.39 -7.28 8.54
N VAL A 171 9.37 -6.48 8.93
CA VAL A 171 10.34 -5.89 8.01
C VAL A 171 11.14 -6.98 7.28
N ILE A 172 11.66 -7.97 8.01
CA ILE A 172 12.40 -9.10 7.44
C ILE A 172 11.51 -9.89 6.46
N ILE A 173 10.28 -10.24 6.85
CA ILE A 173 9.35 -10.94 5.96
C ILE A 173 9.08 -10.13 4.68
N MET A 174 8.91 -8.82 4.79
CA MET A 174 8.68 -7.97 3.63
C MET A 174 9.87 -7.93 2.68
N LEU A 175 11.09 -7.86 3.20
CA LEU A 175 12.30 -7.94 2.39
C LEU A 175 12.42 -9.29 1.68
N LEU A 176 12.20 -10.39 2.38
CA LEU A 176 12.21 -11.73 1.79
C LEU A 176 11.14 -11.91 0.71
N ASN A 177 9.98 -11.27 0.89
CA ASN A 177 8.91 -11.32 -0.09
C ASN A 177 9.25 -10.62 -1.41
N LEU A 178 10.14 -9.60 -1.41
CA LEU A 178 10.58 -8.94 -2.65
C LEU A 178 11.25 -9.90 -3.63
N PHE A 179 11.97 -10.90 -3.13
CA PHE A 179 12.65 -11.89 -3.97
C PHE A 179 11.72 -12.93 -4.60
N HIS A 180 10.44 -12.98 -4.19
CA HIS A 180 9.48 -14.01 -4.60
C HIS A 180 8.21 -13.43 -5.25
N LEU A 181 8.30 -12.26 -5.87
CA LEU A 181 7.13 -11.56 -6.44
C LEU A 181 6.70 -12.07 -7.82
N LYS A 182 7.57 -12.83 -8.52
CA LYS A 182 7.36 -13.21 -9.92
C LYS A 182 6.09 -14.08 -10.07
N GLY A 183 5.14 -13.62 -10.89
CA GLY A 183 3.91 -14.36 -11.22
C GLY A 183 2.78 -14.29 -10.17
N MET A 184 2.97 -13.62 -9.03
CA MET A 184 1.97 -13.59 -7.95
C MET A 184 0.79 -12.64 -8.21
N ALA A 185 0.93 -11.66 -9.08
CA ALA A 185 -0.17 -10.74 -9.42
C ALA A 185 -1.29 -11.42 -10.22
N GLN A 186 -1.00 -12.54 -10.88
CA GLN A 186 -1.94 -13.27 -11.75
C GLN A 186 -2.49 -14.56 -11.13
N LYS A 187 -1.94 -15.05 -10.01
CA LYS A 187 -2.41 -16.28 -9.37
C LYS A 187 -3.43 -16.00 -8.27
N PHE A 188 -4.64 -16.48 -8.51
CA PHE A 188 -5.70 -16.50 -7.50
C PHE A 188 -5.43 -17.67 -6.52
N ASN A 189 -4.96 -17.37 -5.32
CA ASN A 189 -4.90 -18.33 -4.23
C ASN A 189 -6.00 -18.02 -3.23
N HIS A 190 -6.99 -18.90 -3.10
CA HIS A 190 -7.99 -18.82 -2.04
C HIS A 190 -7.29 -18.82 -0.67
N THR A 191 -7.49 -17.75 0.09
CA THR A 191 -7.14 -17.72 1.52
C THR A 191 -8.20 -18.50 2.28
N GLN A 192 -7.83 -19.60 2.92
CA GLN A 192 -8.71 -20.31 3.84
C GLN A 192 -8.93 -19.41 5.07
N HIS A 193 -10.20 -19.04 5.27
CA HIS A 193 -10.67 -18.42 6.51
C HIS A 193 -10.95 -19.56 7.49
N GLY A 194 -10.21 -19.61 8.57
CA GLY A 194 -10.39 -20.56 9.66
C GLY A 194 -10.72 -19.83 10.94
#